data_6fa670cea7e083930043d1c81705031a
#
_entry.id   6fa670cea7e083930043d1c81705031a
#
_cell.length_a   1.000
_cell.length_b   1.000
_cell.length_c   1.000
_cell.angle_alpha   90.00
_cell.angle_beta   90.00
_cell.angle_gamma   90.00
#
_symmetry.space_group_name_H-M   'P 1'
#
loop_
_entity.id
_entity.type
_entity.pdbx_description
1 polymer ?
#
loop_
_entity_poly.entity_id
_entity_poly.type
_entity_poly.pdbx_seq_one_letter_code
_entity_poly.pdbx_strand_id
1 'polypeptide(L)'
;FQGQQGFANCLVALEIANRMNISPFLAMQHLHVIHGRPSWSSSFIIAMINGSGRFTPLRYELSGEGDSLACYAVATDIAHETELQGPTITMVMAKKEGWLTKSGSKWQTMPEHMIRLRAAAFWGRLYASDLLLGIQSQEEVIDVQTVTVRAALDDLNEQINQPLPVVIDDDDIL
;
A
#
# COMPACT_ATOMS: atom_id res chain seq x y z
N PHE A 1 13.89 6.87 12.44
CA PHE A 1 15.21 6.25 12.62
C PHE A 1 15.76 6.53 14.03
N GLN A 2 15.29 5.81 15.07
CA GLN A 2 15.77 5.94 16.45
C GLN A 2 16.05 4.55 17.04
N GLY A 3 17.06 4.46 17.94
CA GLY A 3 17.48 3.21 18.59
C GLY A 3 18.15 2.20 17.64
N GLN A 4 18.30 0.95 18.08
CA GLN A 4 18.94 -0.14 17.30
C GLN A 4 18.19 -0.42 15.99
N GLN A 5 16.87 -0.38 16.01
CA GLN A 5 16.03 -0.51 14.81
C GLN A 5 16.29 0.65 13.84
N GLY A 6 16.56 1.85 14.35
CA GLY A 6 16.88 3.02 13.53
C GLY A 6 18.14 2.84 12.71
N PHE A 7 19.19 2.22 13.27
CA PHE A 7 20.42 1.92 12.56
C PHE A 7 20.21 0.93 11.41
N ALA A 8 19.48 -0.15 11.66
CA ALA A 8 19.14 -1.12 10.60
C ALA A 8 18.33 -0.47 9.46
N ASN A 9 17.35 0.37 9.80
CA ASN A 9 16.56 1.11 8.81
C ASN A 9 17.41 2.12 8.02
N CYS A 10 18.43 2.74 8.65
CA CYS A 10 19.39 3.59 7.94
C CYS A 10 20.21 2.82 6.91
N LEU A 11 20.67 1.61 7.24
CA LEU A 11 21.41 0.77 6.29
C LEU A 11 20.55 0.39 5.09
N VAL A 12 19.27 0.03 5.32
CA VAL A 12 18.32 -0.25 4.25
C VAL A 12 18.12 0.98 3.35
N ALA A 13 17.94 2.15 3.95
CA ALA A 13 17.77 3.40 3.20
C ALA A 13 19.00 3.78 2.39
N LEU A 14 20.21 3.58 2.95
CA LEU A 14 21.49 3.82 2.26
C LEU A 14 21.66 2.88 1.06
N GLU A 15 21.39 1.58 1.23
CA GLU A 15 21.48 0.61 0.15
C GLU A 15 20.52 0.93 -0.99
N ILE A 16 19.26 1.28 -0.66
CA ILE A 16 18.26 1.66 -1.65
C ILE A 16 18.68 2.97 -2.34
N ALA A 17 19.14 3.98 -1.60
CA ALA A 17 19.61 5.24 -2.16
C ALA A 17 20.77 5.04 -3.15
N ASN A 18 21.71 4.17 -2.80
CA ASN A 18 22.83 3.83 -3.66
C ASN A 18 22.38 3.15 -4.97
N ARG A 19 21.46 2.18 -4.88
CA ARG A 19 20.91 1.50 -6.07
C ARG A 19 20.13 2.44 -7.00
N MET A 20 19.42 3.40 -6.42
CA MET A 20 18.64 4.39 -7.18
C MET A 20 19.45 5.59 -7.63
N ASN A 21 20.70 5.71 -7.20
CA ASN A 21 21.57 6.88 -7.41
C ASN A 21 20.90 8.20 -6.96
N ILE A 22 20.25 8.16 -5.79
CA ILE A 22 19.63 9.34 -5.16
C ILE A 22 20.31 9.68 -3.85
N SER A 23 20.07 10.90 -3.37
CA SER A 23 20.57 11.32 -2.05
C SER A 23 20.05 10.40 -0.93
N PRO A 24 20.91 9.90 -0.03
CA PRO A 24 20.47 9.15 1.15
C PRO A 24 19.47 9.91 2.02
N PHE A 25 19.62 11.23 2.16
CA PHE A 25 18.70 12.06 2.91
C PHE A 25 17.31 12.10 2.26
N LEU A 26 17.25 12.16 0.92
CA LEU A 26 16.00 12.10 0.18
C LEU A 26 15.33 10.73 0.39
N ALA A 27 16.07 9.63 0.29
CA ALA A 27 15.55 8.30 0.58
C ALA A 27 15.00 8.22 2.00
N MET A 28 15.75 8.68 3.01
CA MET A 28 15.32 8.64 4.41
C MET A 28 14.05 9.46 4.69
N GLN A 29 13.80 10.52 3.94
CA GLN A 29 12.58 11.33 4.08
C GLN A 29 11.33 10.64 3.54
N HIS A 30 11.48 9.79 2.53
CA HIS A 30 10.37 9.20 1.78
C HIS A 30 10.24 7.69 1.93
N LEU A 31 11.27 7.03 2.49
CA LEU A 31 11.27 5.60 2.76
C LEU A 31 10.77 5.34 4.18
N HIS A 32 9.71 4.59 4.28
CA HIS A 32 9.15 4.13 5.54
C HIS A 32 9.43 2.63 5.70
N VAL A 33 9.95 2.22 6.85
CA VAL A 33 10.12 0.79 7.14
C VAL A 33 8.98 0.38 8.08
N ILE A 34 8.01 -0.35 7.54
CA ILE A 34 6.80 -0.78 8.23
C ILE A 34 6.91 -2.29 8.45
N HIS A 35 7.01 -2.72 9.71
CA HIS A 35 7.21 -4.11 10.10
C HIS A 35 8.35 -4.82 9.33
N GLY A 36 9.47 -4.11 9.17
CA GLY A 36 10.65 -4.62 8.46
C GLY A 36 10.57 -4.56 6.93
N ARG A 37 9.47 -4.06 6.36
CA ARG A 37 9.33 -3.90 4.91
C ARG A 37 9.53 -2.43 4.50
N PRO A 38 10.46 -2.15 3.57
CA PRO A 38 10.59 -0.81 3.02
C PRO A 38 9.37 -0.48 2.16
N SER A 39 8.90 0.75 2.25
CA SER A 39 7.79 1.28 1.47
C SER A 39 8.01 2.76 1.14
N TRP A 40 7.60 3.19 -0.05
CA TRP A 40 7.71 4.58 -0.46
C TRP A 40 6.49 5.39 -0.03
N SER A 41 6.68 6.69 0.27
CA SER A 41 5.54 7.60 0.29
C SER A 41 4.94 7.70 -1.11
N SER A 42 3.60 7.76 -1.23
CA SER A 42 2.95 7.90 -2.54
C SER A 42 3.37 9.17 -3.29
N SER A 43 3.68 10.24 -2.57
CA SER A 43 4.20 11.47 -3.15
C SER A 43 5.57 11.26 -3.83
N PHE A 44 6.43 10.44 -3.24
CA PHE A 44 7.73 10.09 -3.84
C PHE A 44 7.57 9.22 -5.09
N ILE A 45 6.65 8.26 -5.07
CA ILE A 45 6.31 7.45 -6.25
C ILE A 45 5.93 8.35 -7.43
N ILE A 46 5.01 9.29 -7.18
CA ILE A 46 4.57 10.27 -8.20
C ILE A 46 5.75 11.13 -8.69
N ALA A 47 6.59 11.61 -7.77
CA ALA A 47 7.74 12.42 -8.12
C ALA A 47 8.76 11.66 -8.98
N MET A 48 9.04 10.40 -8.64
CA MET A 48 9.94 9.54 -9.41
C MET A 48 9.42 9.26 -10.82
N ILE A 49 8.12 8.97 -10.97
CA ILE A 49 7.50 8.75 -12.27
C ILE A 49 7.57 10.03 -13.11
N ASN A 50 7.10 11.16 -12.56
CA ASN A 50 7.04 12.42 -13.26
C ASN A 50 8.42 13.00 -13.59
N GLY A 51 9.43 12.72 -12.76
CA GLY A 51 10.81 13.18 -12.96
C GLY A 51 11.67 12.26 -13.80
N SER A 52 11.19 11.09 -14.19
CA SER A 52 11.99 10.06 -14.88
C SER A 52 12.38 10.44 -16.31
N GLY A 53 11.66 11.37 -16.95
CA GLY A 53 11.80 11.67 -18.36
C GLY A 53 11.34 10.56 -19.31
N ARG A 54 10.86 9.42 -18.79
CA ARG A 54 10.33 8.31 -19.62
C ARG A 54 8.86 8.48 -19.96
N PHE A 55 8.13 9.13 -19.07
CA PHE A 55 6.69 9.30 -19.17
C PHE A 55 6.32 10.79 -19.09
N THR A 56 5.20 11.15 -19.69
CA THR A 56 4.57 12.43 -19.37
C THR A 56 4.13 12.44 -17.90
N PRO A 57 3.95 13.60 -17.26
CA PRO A 57 3.41 13.65 -15.90
C PRO A 57 2.09 12.88 -15.78
N LEU A 58 1.94 12.14 -14.67
CA LEU A 58 0.72 11.40 -14.37
C LEU A 58 -0.49 12.33 -14.38
N ARG A 59 -1.52 11.93 -15.12
CA ARG A 59 -2.85 12.54 -15.11
C ARG A 59 -3.82 11.57 -14.44
N TYR A 60 -4.91 12.10 -13.91
CA TYR A 60 -5.89 11.33 -13.17
C TYR A 60 -7.27 11.59 -13.75
N GLU A 61 -7.94 10.54 -14.14
CA GLU A 61 -9.30 10.58 -14.64
C GLU A 61 -10.24 10.08 -13.54
N LEU A 62 -11.07 11.02 -13.03
CA LEU A 62 -12.06 10.73 -12.02
C LEU A 62 -13.44 10.62 -12.64
N SER A 63 -14.25 9.73 -12.10
CA SER A 63 -15.66 9.57 -12.49
C SER A 63 -16.50 9.19 -11.27
N GLY A 64 -17.79 9.54 -11.30
CA GLY A 64 -18.70 9.31 -10.19
C GLY A 64 -18.46 10.18 -8.97
N GLU A 65 -19.30 10.00 -7.95
CA GLU A 65 -19.23 10.69 -6.66
C GLU A 65 -19.58 9.73 -5.52
N GLY A 66 -19.12 10.03 -4.31
CA GLY A 66 -19.42 9.23 -3.12
C GLY A 66 -19.01 7.76 -3.31
N ASP A 67 -19.97 6.85 -3.20
CA ASP A 67 -19.74 5.41 -3.33
C ASP A 67 -19.41 4.95 -4.77
N SER A 68 -19.82 5.73 -5.78
CA SER A 68 -19.50 5.46 -7.18
C SER A 68 -18.20 6.08 -7.65
N LEU A 69 -17.50 6.83 -6.77
CA LEU A 69 -16.22 7.46 -7.12
C LEU A 69 -15.21 6.43 -7.60
N ALA A 70 -14.63 6.68 -8.76
CA ALA A 70 -13.60 5.86 -9.39
C ALA A 70 -12.50 6.74 -9.96
N CYS A 71 -11.29 6.21 -10.03
CA CYS A 71 -10.13 6.93 -10.57
C CYS A 71 -9.15 5.95 -11.20
N TYR A 72 -8.56 6.34 -12.32
CA TYR A 72 -7.35 5.72 -12.84
C TYR A 72 -6.29 6.77 -13.15
N ALA A 73 -5.03 6.36 -13.13
CA ALA A 73 -3.91 7.18 -13.54
C ALA A 73 -3.53 6.84 -14.98
N VAL A 74 -3.07 7.83 -15.73
CA VAL A 74 -2.64 7.71 -17.12
C VAL A 74 -1.41 8.57 -17.38
N ALA A 75 -0.47 8.04 -18.16
CA ALA A 75 0.65 8.79 -18.70
C ALA A 75 1.03 8.23 -20.07
N THR A 76 1.75 8.99 -20.87
CA THR A 76 2.26 8.54 -22.17
C THR A 76 3.71 8.12 -22.03
N ASP A 77 4.06 6.94 -22.52
CA ASP A 77 5.45 6.55 -22.75
C ASP A 77 6.00 7.41 -23.88
N ILE A 78 7.00 8.22 -23.56
CA ILE A 78 7.56 9.22 -24.50
C ILE A 78 8.29 8.55 -25.66
N ALA A 79 8.98 7.43 -25.39
CA ALA A 79 9.77 6.73 -26.41
C ALA A 79 8.90 6.01 -27.45
N HIS A 80 7.75 5.49 -27.03
CA HIS A 80 6.84 4.71 -27.86
C HIS A 80 5.58 5.47 -28.27
N GLU A 81 5.41 6.71 -27.81
CA GLU A 81 4.22 7.55 -28.03
C GLU A 81 2.90 6.82 -27.66
N THR A 82 2.97 5.94 -26.66
CA THR A 82 1.85 5.07 -26.27
C THR A 82 1.27 5.56 -24.95
N GLU A 83 -0.05 5.77 -24.92
CA GLU A 83 -0.76 6.07 -23.67
C GLU A 83 -0.92 4.80 -22.83
N LEU A 84 -0.49 4.88 -21.58
CA LEU A 84 -0.51 3.80 -20.62
C LEU A 84 -1.53 4.12 -19.51
N GLN A 85 -2.62 3.37 -19.49
CA GLN A 85 -3.67 3.51 -18.49
C GLN A 85 -3.48 2.47 -17.39
N GLY A 86 -3.48 2.94 -16.13
CA GLY A 86 -3.46 2.08 -14.94
C GLY A 86 -4.83 1.46 -14.63
N PRO A 87 -4.88 0.56 -13.63
CA PRO A 87 -6.13 -0.02 -13.18
C PRO A 87 -7.07 1.05 -12.61
N THR A 88 -8.37 0.85 -12.82
CA THR A 88 -9.39 1.70 -12.21
C THR A 88 -9.55 1.32 -10.74
N ILE A 89 -9.30 2.26 -9.85
CA ILE A 89 -9.54 2.14 -8.42
C ILE A 89 -10.95 2.67 -8.14
N THR A 90 -11.73 1.96 -7.31
CA THR A 90 -13.10 2.35 -6.98
C THR A 90 -13.31 2.40 -5.47
N MET A 91 -14.31 3.17 -5.02
CA MET A 91 -14.72 3.16 -3.61
C MET A 91 -15.30 1.81 -3.18
N VAL A 92 -15.90 1.05 -4.11
CA VAL A 92 -16.35 -0.32 -3.86
C VAL A 92 -15.16 -1.23 -3.55
N MET A 93 -14.05 -1.10 -4.30
CA MET A 93 -12.81 -1.80 -4.01
C MET A 93 -12.28 -1.40 -2.63
N ALA A 94 -12.19 -0.10 -2.34
CA ALA A 94 -11.72 0.42 -1.06
C ALA A 94 -12.54 -0.10 0.14
N LYS A 95 -13.85 -0.27 -0.03
CA LYS A 95 -14.73 -0.88 0.98
C LYS A 95 -14.45 -2.37 1.16
N LYS A 96 -14.37 -3.13 0.07
CA LYS A 96 -14.10 -4.58 0.11
C LYS A 96 -12.75 -4.91 0.70
N GLU A 97 -11.74 -4.12 0.38
CA GLU A 97 -10.36 -4.26 0.90
C GLU A 97 -10.21 -3.68 2.33
N GLY A 98 -11.26 -3.15 2.93
CA GLY A 98 -11.25 -2.63 4.30
C GLY A 98 -10.46 -1.33 4.51
N TRP A 99 -10.11 -0.58 3.44
CA TRP A 99 -9.33 0.66 3.56
C TRP A 99 -10.10 1.77 4.27
N LEU A 100 -11.43 1.73 4.23
CA LEU A 100 -12.30 2.71 4.90
C LEU A 100 -12.47 2.46 6.40
N THR A 101 -12.30 1.22 6.86
CA THR A 101 -12.69 0.81 8.21
C THR A 101 -11.68 1.14 9.30
N LYS A 102 -10.52 1.68 8.94
CA LYS A 102 -9.47 2.06 9.89
C LYS A 102 -9.85 3.29 10.68
N SER A 103 -9.50 3.30 11.97
CA SER A 103 -9.56 4.51 12.78
C SER A 103 -8.67 5.59 12.15
N GLY A 104 -9.23 6.78 11.91
CA GLY A 104 -8.52 7.89 11.27
C GLY A 104 -8.21 7.71 9.79
N SER A 105 -8.89 6.78 9.11
CA SER A 105 -8.69 6.54 7.67
C SER A 105 -8.99 7.80 6.85
N LYS A 106 -8.00 8.24 6.10
CA LYS A 106 -8.14 9.35 5.14
C LYS A 106 -9.07 9.02 3.98
N TRP A 107 -9.37 7.75 3.74
CA TRP A 107 -10.39 7.32 2.78
C TRP A 107 -11.79 7.81 3.13
N GLN A 108 -12.07 8.06 4.43
CA GLN A 108 -13.34 8.63 4.87
C GLN A 108 -13.38 10.16 4.75
N THR A 109 -12.26 10.83 5.00
CA THR A 109 -12.19 12.28 5.09
C THR A 109 -11.72 12.95 3.80
N MET A 110 -10.91 12.27 3.00
CA MET A 110 -10.32 12.77 1.75
C MET A 110 -10.32 11.67 0.66
N PRO A 111 -11.49 11.10 0.28
CA PRO A 111 -11.56 9.95 -0.64
C PRO A 111 -10.95 10.26 -2.01
N GLU A 112 -11.19 11.44 -2.57
CA GLU A 112 -10.62 11.82 -3.86
C GLU A 112 -9.09 11.90 -3.85
N HIS A 113 -8.51 12.34 -2.74
CA HIS A 113 -7.06 12.37 -2.60
C HIS A 113 -6.50 10.96 -2.53
N MET A 114 -7.07 10.12 -1.68
CA MET A 114 -6.61 8.75 -1.48
C MET A 114 -6.75 7.88 -2.73
N ILE A 115 -7.83 8.05 -3.49
CA ILE A 115 -8.04 7.27 -4.70
C ILE A 115 -7.03 7.63 -5.80
N ARG A 116 -6.63 8.92 -5.91
CA ARG A 116 -5.55 9.34 -6.83
C ARG A 116 -4.19 8.76 -6.42
N LEU A 117 -3.84 8.80 -5.13
CA LEU A 117 -2.59 8.23 -4.63
C LEU A 117 -2.52 6.71 -4.92
N ARG A 118 -3.64 6.00 -4.70
CA ARG A 118 -3.73 4.56 -4.99
C ARG A 118 -3.62 4.27 -6.48
N ALA A 119 -4.29 5.05 -7.32
CA ALA A 119 -4.19 4.93 -8.78
C ALA A 119 -2.75 5.15 -9.28
N ALA A 120 -2.04 6.15 -8.74
CA ALA A 120 -0.64 6.40 -9.07
C ALA A 120 0.28 5.25 -8.63
N ALA A 121 0.11 4.72 -7.42
CA ALA A 121 0.92 3.61 -6.92
C ALA A 121 0.73 2.34 -7.78
N PHE A 122 -0.50 2.02 -8.16
CA PHE A 122 -0.80 0.87 -9.01
C PHE A 122 -0.29 1.05 -10.44
N TRP A 123 -0.41 2.27 -10.99
CA TRP A 123 0.18 2.61 -12.28
C TRP A 123 1.70 2.42 -12.25
N GLY A 124 2.36 2.95 -11.20
CA GLY A 124 3.81 2.85 -11.03
C GLY A 124 4.32 1.41 -10.95
N ARG A 125 3.58 0.53 -10.28
CA ARG A 125 3.95 -0.90 -10.21
C ARG A 125 3.85 -1.63 -11.55
N LEU A 126 2.92 -1.22 -12.41
CA LEU A 126 2.74 -1.86 -13.71
C LEU A 126 3.79 -1.38 -14.72
N TYR A 127 4.04 -0.07 -14.77
CA TYR A 127 4.77 0.53 -15.89
C TYR A 127 6.14 1.12 -15.50
N ALA A 128 6.38 1.31 -14.21
CA ALA A 128 7.58 1.95 -13.68
C ALA A 128 8.18 1.19 -12.47
N SER A 129 7.99 -0.11 -12.40
CA SER A 129 8.45 -0.94 -11.28
C SER A 129 9.98 -0.92 -11.11
N ASP A 130 10.71 -0.77 -12.19
CA ASP A 130 12.16 -0.60 -12.22
C ASP A 130 12.60 0.71 -11.54
N LEU A 131 11.88 1.82 -11.77
CA LEU A 131 12.15 3.10 -11.10
C LEU A 131 11.89 3.04 -9.59
N LEU A 132 10.96 2.19 -9.17
CA LEU A 132 10.54 2.06 -7.79
C LEU A 132 11.21 0.89 -7.06
N LEU A 133 12.09 0.14 -7.73
CA LEU A 133 12.71 -1.10 -7.25
C LEU A 133 11.67 -2.14 -6.77
N GLY A 134 10.46 -2.13 -7.33
CA GLY A 134 9.37 -3.00 -6.91
C GLY A 134 8.82 -2.71 -5.50
N ILE A 135 9.28 -1.64 -4.85
CA ILE A 135 8.85 -1.27 -3.49
C ILE A 135 7.45 -0.66 -3.54
N GLN A 136 6.58 -1.13 -2.66
CA GLN A 136 5.18 -0.69 -2.54
C GLN A 136 5.04 0.69 -1.90
N SER A 137 3.87 1.30 -2.02
CA SER A 137 3.57 2.51 -1.27
C SER A 137 3.32 2.21 0.22
N GLN A 138 3.54 3.22 1.06
CA GLN A 138 3.29 3.14 2.50
C GLN A 138 1.84 2.77 2.78
N GLU A 139 0.91 3.38 2.07
CA GLU A 139 -0.52 3.14 2.22
C GLU A 139 -0.89 1.68 1.88
N GLU A 140 -0.25 1.10 0.86
CA GLU A 140 -0.47 -0.30 0.49
C GLU A 140 0.00 -1.26 1.59
N VAL A 141 1.20 -1.03 2.14
CA VAL A 141 1.76 -1.88 3.20
C VAL A 141 0.93 -1.79 4.48
N ILE A 142 0.49 -0.59 4.86
CA ILE A 142 -0.38 -0.39 6.01
C ILE A 142 -1.73 -1.10 5.78
N ASP A 143 -2.30 -0.99 4.59
CA ASP A 143 -3.62 -1.55 4.28
C ASP A 143 -3.64 -3.08 4.35
N VAL A 144 -2.66 -3.76 3.75
CA VAL A 144 -2.54 -5.22 3.77
C VAL A 144 -2.41 -5.77 5.19
N GLN A 145 -1.64 -5.12 6.07
CA GLN A 145 -1.40 -5.60 7.42
C GLN A 145 -2.62 -5.53 8.33
N THR A 146 -3.46 -4.52 8.15
CA THR A 146 -4.69 -4.41 8.93
C THR A 146 -5.64 -5.57 8.64
N VAL A 147 -5.69 -6.03 7.40
CA VAL A 147 -6.49 -7.21 6.99
C VAL A 147 -5.94 -8.48 7.64
N THR A 148 -4.62 -8.67 7.63
CA THR A 148 -3.98 -9.87 8.21
C THR A 148 -4.17 -9.95 9.73
N VAL A 149 -4.02 -8.84 10.45
CA VAL A 149 -4.24 -8.81 11.92
C VAL A 149 -5.70 -9.05 12.25
N ARG A 150 -6.64 -8.52 11.47
CA ARG A 150 -8.07 -8.71 11.69
C ARG A 150 -8.49 -10.16 11.45
N ALA A 151 -8.03 -10.78 10.36
CA ALA A 151 -8.28 -12.19 10.09
C ALA A 151 -7.73 -13.09 11.21
N ALA A 152 -6.51 -12.80 11.69
CA ALA A 152 -5.93 -13.56 12.81
C ALA A 152 -6.68 -13.37 14.13
N LEU A 153 -7.25 -12.19 14.40
CA LEU A 153 -8.09 -11.93 15.57
C LEU A 153 -9.45 -12.62 15.44
N ASP A 154 -10.05 -12.63 14.26
CA ASP A 154 -11.32 -13.30 13.99
C ASP A 154 -11.15 -14.82 14.16
N ASP A 155 -10.08 -15.43 13.64
CA ASP A 155 -9.71 -16.83 13.83
C ASP A 155 -9.49 -17.18 15.32
N LEU A 156 -8.81 -16.31 16.07
CA LEU A 156 -8.60 -16.48 17.51
C LEU A 156 -9.93 -16.42 18.28
N ASN A 157 -10.81 -15.49 17.94
CA ASN A 157 -12.11 -15.37 18.58
C ASN A 157 -13.01 -16.59 18.27
N GLU A 158 -12.94 -17.15 17.07
CA GLU A 158 -13.64 -18.39 16.72
C GLU A 158 -13.11 -19.57 17.55
N GLN A 159 -11.79 -19.67 17.72
CA GLN A 159 -11.18 -20.73 18.53
C GLN A 159 -11.54 -20.62 20.03
N ILE A 160 -11.59 -19.40 20.56
CA ILE A 160 -11.98 -19.15 21.97
C ILE A 160 -13.45 -19.45 22.21
N ASN A 161 -14.32 -19.21 21.25
CA ASN A 161 -15.75 -19.41 21.34
C ASN A 161 -16.20 -20.85 20.99
N GLN A 162 -15.28 -21.75 20.58
CA GLN A 162 -15.62 -23.15 20.40
C GLN A 162 -15.95 -23.78 21.75
N PRO A 163 -17.08 -24.50 21.89
CA PRO A 163 -17.38 -25.22 23.14
C PRO A 163 -16.30 -26.28 23.38
N LEU A 164 -15.80 -26.29 24.60
CA LEU A 164 -14.83 -27.32 25.03
C LEU A 164 -15.40 -28.71 24.73
N PRO A 165 -14.61 -29.65 24.22
CA PRO A 165 -15.06 -31.01 24.02
C PRO A 165 -15.50 -31.56 25.39
N VAL A 166 -16.76 -32.02 25.47
CA VAL A 166 -17.27 -32.69 26.66
C VAL A 166 -16.53 -34.02 26.75
N VAL A 167 -15.59 -34.12 27.69
CA VAL A 167 -14.97 -35.40 28.06
C VAL A 167 -16.06 -36.16 28.84
N ILE A 168 -16.68 -37.13 28.20
CA ILE A 168 -17.55 -38.10 28.87
C ILE A 168 -16.57 -39.14 29.39
N ASP A 169 -16.31 -39.12 30.71
CA ASP A 169 -15.63 -40.22 31.39
C ASP A 169 -16.57 -41.45 31.37
N ASP A 170 -16.13 -42.52 30.70
CA ASP A 170 -16.85 -43.80 30.58
C ASP A 170 -16.82 -44.61 31.89
N ASP A 171 -16.46 -44.03 33.02
CA ASP A 171 -16.33 -44.73 34.29
C ASP A 171 -17.63 -44.80 35.14
N ASP A 172 -18.76 -44.31 34.66
CA ASP A 172 -20.07 -44.38 35.39
C ASP A 172 -21.02 -45.48 34.88
N ILE A 173 -20.49 -46.58 34.30
CA ILE A 173 -21.29 -47.77 34.01
C ILE A 173 -20.77 -48.96 34.83
N LEU A 174 -21.17 -49.05 36.09
CA LEU A 174 -21.26 -50.30 36.88
C LEU A 174 -22.44 -50.24 37.83
#